data_68850e1944334973249de782cb29744f
#
_entry.id   68850e1944334973249de782cb29744f
#
_cell.length_a   1.000
_cell.length_b   1.000
_cell.length_c   1.000
_cell.angle_alpha   90.00
_cell.angle_beta   90.00
_cell.angle_gamma   90.00
#
_symmetry.space_group_name_H-M   'P 1'
#
loop_
_entity.id
_entity.type
_entity.pdbx_description
1 polymer ?
#
loop_
_entity_poly.entity_id
_entity_poly.type
_entity_poly.pdbx_seq_one_letter_code
_entity_poly.pdbx_strand_id
1 'polypeptide(L)'
;ALKHTEPGGVIRIQAGVKDKMLEISVFNSGKAIKGDKLQDVFKRYYQLADTQNPNLYGWGTGIGLYYVKRLVELHHGSITVKNMHAVSETSAEASLRNGVEFTFCLPMDRSIYNKVEIAEQEKRVMQIPLSADCSMEAKPEENKKMNRPKILVVDDDVDVAQYLHYIFAADYEVVNRYSAEEALADLEEVKPDLILSDIIMDKMSGYEFCQVLKNDLMFSHIPVILITAMSKMSEQIEGLKLGAVAYVTKPFDPAYLKALVVSQLQNMQTLRQRLGESTETQTLSEKVADTLSEQDRKFMDELYQLMEKHSKEQDLSVSTMCKDMLISPAKFNYKVKELTGETPGTFFRKYKLNRAAVLLREGKLNVSEIAVLTGFSTAAHFSVAFKKQFGVSPSEYQ
;
A
#
# COMPACT_ATOMS: atom_id res chain seq x y z
N ALA A 1 -10.48 7.90 24.87
CA ALA A 1 -10.28 7.30 26.19
C ALA A 1 -8.79 6.99 26.43
N LEU A 2 -8.15 6.07 25.68
CA LEU A 2 -6.76 5.63 25.91
C LEU A 2 -5.77 6.78 26.02
N LYS A 3 -5.78 7.74 25.08
CA LYS A 3 -4.87 8.91 25.05
C LYS A 3 -5.06 9.90 26.23
N HIS A 4 -6.18 9.82 26.95
CA HIS A 4 -6.54 10.72 28.05
C HIS A 4 -6.62 10.01 29.40
N THR A 5 -6.13 8.78 29.47
CA THR A 5 -6.06 7.98 30.70
C THR A 5 -4.60 7.85 31.11
N GLU A 6 -4.27 8.23 32.34
CA GLU A 6 -2.90 8.10 32.88
C GLU A 6 -2.54 6.61 33.10
N PRO A 7 -1.24 6.25 33.10
CA PRO A 7 -0.80 4.90 33.44
C PRO A 7 -1.40 4.44 34.77
N GLY A 8 -2.01 3.26 34.78
CA GLY A 8 -2.75 2.74 35.95
C GLY A 8 -4.20 3.23 36.09
N GLY A 9 -4.66 4.08 35.16
CA GLY A 9 -6.05 4.53 35.10
C GLY A 9 -7.02 3.45 34.60
N VAL A 10 -8.32 3.75 34.64
CA VAL A 10 -9.41 2.82 34.28
C VAL A 10 -10.16 3.34 33.06
N ILE A 11 -10.35 2.44 32.07
CA ILE A 11 -11.30 2.62 30.97
C ILE A 11 -12.40 1.57 31.14
N ARG A 12 -13.65 2.01 31.07
CA ARG A 12 -14.82 1.13 31.18
C ARG A 12 -15.73 1.37 29.99
N ILE A 13 -16.10 0.29 29.33
CA ILE A 13 -17.08 0.29 28.26
C ILE A 13 -18.28 -0.52 28.72
N GLN A 14 -19.48 0.06 28.62
CA GLN A 14 -20.74 -0.59 28.95
C GLN A 14 -21.68 -0.46 27.76
N ALA A 15 -22.41 -1.53 27.46
CA ALA A 15 -23.45 -1.53 26.44
C ALA A 15 -24.71 -2.18 27.01
N GLY A 16 -25.85 -1.58 26.72
CA GLY A 16 -27.14 -2.06 27.15
C GLY A 16 -28.26 -1.63 26.22
N VAL A 17 -29.40 -2.31 26.30
CA VAL A 17 -30.60 -1.94 25.53
C VAL A 17 -31.66 -1.47 26.51
N LYS A 18 -32.16 -0.26 26.30
CA LYS A 18 -33.23 0.35 27.08
C LYS A 18 -34.22 1.03 26.13
N ASP A 19 -35.51 0.76 26.29
CA ASP A 19 -36.58 1.39 25.50
C ASP A 19 -36.38 1.35 23.98
N LYS A 20 -35.91 0.21 23.45
CA LYS A 20 -35.53 0.03 22.03
C LYS A 20 -34.36 0.91 21.56
N MET A 21 -33.61 1.47 22.47
CA MET A 21 -32.38 2.19 22.21
C MET A 21 -31.19 1.38 22.67
N LEU A 22 -30.17 1.23 21.84
CA LEU A 22 -28.86 0.72 22.21
C LEU A 22 -28.10 1.89 22.86
N GLU A 23 -27.79 1.74 24.14
CA GLU A 23 -26.95 2.71 24.90
C GLU A 23 -25.56 2.12 25.04
N ILE A 24 -24.55 2.88 24.65
CA ILE A 24 -23.15 2.52 24.85
C ILE A 24 -22.48 3.67 25.56
N SER A 25 -21.85 3.38 26.70
CA SER A 25 -21.06 4.36 27.46
C SER A 25 -19.59 3.97 27.49
N VAL A 26 -18.72 4.98 27.34
CA VAL A 26 -17.27 4.86 27.46
C VAL A 26 -16.81 5.83 28.53
N PHE A 27 -16.36 5.29 29.64
CA PHE A 27 -15.78 6.04 30.76
C PHE A 27 -14.26 5.93 30.71
N ASN A 28 -13.55 7.01 30.96
CA ASN A 28 -12.13 7.01 31.27
C ASN A 28 -11.84 7.83 32.52
N SER A 29 -11.00 7.27 33.41
CA SER A 29 -10.49 8.01 34.57
C SER A 29 -9.52 9.10 34.13
N GLY A 30 -9.49 10.22 34.85
CA GLY A 30 -8.60 11.34 34.57
C GLY A 30 -9.22 12.69 34.90
N LYS A 31 -8.63 13.75 34.34
CA LYS A 31 -9.08 15.13 34.60
C LYS A 31 -10.48 15.38 34.04
N ALA A 32 -11.34 15.98 34.84
CA ALA A 32 -12.67 16.42 34.43
C ALA A 32 -12.58 17.56 33.39
N ILE A 33 -13.49 17.56 32.43
CA ILE A 33 -13.66 18.67 31.47
C ILE A 33 -14.35 19.83 32.20
N LYS A 34 -13.88 21.09 32.03
CA LYS A 34 -14.55 22.26 32.61
C LYS A 34 -16.01 22.31 32.13
N GLY A 35 -16.94 22.57 33.05
CA GLY A 35 -18.38 22.45 32.78
C GLY A 35 -18.89 23.29 31.60
N ASP A 36 -18.32 24.51 31.43
CA ASP A 36 -18.60 25.40 30.30
C ASP A 36 -18.11 24.85 28.95
N LYS A 37 -17.19 23.89 28.95
CA LYS A 37 -16.56 23.32 27.76
C LYS A 37 -17.05 21.90 27.40
N LEU A 38 -17.93 21.30 28.22
CA LEU A 38 -18.44 19.97 28.00
C LEU A 38 -19.10 19.79 26.61
N GLN A 39 -19.84 20.79 26.15
CA GLN A 39 -20.49 20.72 24.82
C GLN A 39 -19.52 21.07 23.68
N ASP A 40 -18.45 21.79 23.98
CA ASP A 40 -17.48 22.24 23.01
C ASP A 40 -16.59 21.08 22.47
N VAL A 41 -16.46 19.98 23.21
CA VAL A 41 -15.68 18.81 22.79
C VAL A 41 -16.20 18.17 21.50
N PHE A 42 -17.44 18.45 21.12
CA PHE A 42 -18.04 18.00 19.86
C PHE A 42 -17.92 19.01 18.71
N LYS A 43 -17.31 20.18 18.94
CA LYS A 43 -17.05 21.15 17.88
C LYS A 43 -15.87 20.70 17.01
N ARG A 44 -15.95 20.99 15.73
CA ARG A 44 -14.87 20.68 14.78
C ARG A 44 -13.60 21.45 15.14
N TYR A 45 -12.45 20.78 15.17
CA TYR A 45 -11.14 21.33 15.52
C TYR A 45 -10.99 21.77 16.98
N TYR A 46 -11.92 21.40 17.85
CA TYR A 46 -11.81 21.71 19.26
C TYR A 46 -10.82 20.78 19.96
N GLN A 47 -9.88 21.34 20.69
CA GLN A 47 -8.91 20.64 21.52
C GLN A 47 -8.92 21.25 22.93
N LEU A 48 -8.85 20.41 23.94
CA LEU A 48 -8.67 20.86 25.31
C LEU A 48 -7.21 21.31 25.47
N ALA A 49 -6.96 22.61 25.54
CA ALA A 49 -5.64 23.16 25.81
C ALA A 49 -5.18 22.75 27.24
N ASP A 50 -4.22 21.84 27.32
CA ASP A 50 -3.54 21.57 28.58
C ASP A 50 -2.35 22.56 28.71
N THR A 51 -2.51 23.57 29.56
CA THR A 51 -1.51 24.65 29.78
C THR A 51 -0.25 24.16 30.51
N GLN A 52 -0.20 22.91 30.96
CA GLN A 52 0.92 22.35 31.72
C GLN A 52 1.89 21.47 30.92
N ASN A 53 1.56 21.09 29.70
CA ASN A 53 2.44 20.26 28.86
C ASN A 53 2.36 20.70 27.40
N PRO A 54 3.18 21.67 26.94
CA PRO A 54 3.16 22.19 25.59
C PRO A 54 3.60 21.13 24.53
N ASN A 55 4.24 20.04 24.92
CA ASN A 55 4.65 18.94 24.03
C ASN A 55 3.50 17.97 23.69
N LEU A 56 2.30 18.13 24.28
CA LEU A 56 1.08 17.42 23.92
C LEU A 56 0.25 18.14 22.84
N TYR A 57 0.72 19.28 22.33
CA TYR A 57 0.18 19.95 21.16
C TYR A 57 0.54 19.14 19.89
N GLY A 58 -0.31 18.21 19.51
CA GLY A 58 -0.11 17.45 18.29
C GLY A 58 -0.86 16.12 18.23
N TRP A 59 -1.46 15.68 19.31
CA TRP A 59 -2.04 14.35 19.41
C TRP A 59 -3.57 14.36 19.20
N GLY A 60 -4.01 14.78 18.02
CA GLY A 60 -5.39 14.67 17.58
C GLY A 60 -5.82 15.90 16.77
N THR A 61 -6.55 15.66 15.68
CA THR A 61 -7.04 16.73 14.79
C THR A 61 -8.23 17.53 15.37
N GLY A 62 -8.73 17.16 16.56
CA GLY A 62 -9.98 17.72 17.12
C GLY A 62 -11.22 17.42 16.27
N ILE A 63 -11.15 16.39 15.42
CA ILE A 63 -12.21 16.04 14.45
C ILE A 63 -12.95 14.78 14.90
N GLY A 64 -12.30 13.88 15.67
CA GLY A 64 -12.83 12.56 16.00
C GLY A 64 -14.20 12.61 16.69
N LEU A 65 -14.34 13.35 17.78
CA LEU A 65 -15.62 13.48 18.53
C LEU A 65 -16.70 14.21 17.71
N TYR A 66 -16.31 15.15 16.86
CA TYR A 66 -17.24 15.78 15.91
C TYR A 66 -17.82 14.75 14.93
N TYR A 67 -16.97 13.87 14.35
CA TYR A 67 -17.44 12.82 13.45
C TYR A 67 -18.28 11.77 14.17
N VAL A 68 -17.89 11.34 15.37
CA VAL A 68 -18.70 10.42 16.18
C VAL A 68 -20.10 11.00 16.40
N LYS A 69 -20.18 12.29 16.78
CA LYS A 69 -21.48 12.98 16.94
C LYS A 69 -22.27 12.96 15.63
N ARG A 70 -21.66 13.28 14.49
CA ARG A 70 -22.33 13.29 13.18
C ARG A 70 -22.80 11.89 12.76
N LEU A 71 -22.00 10.85 13.00
CA LEU A 71 -22.42 9.48 12.71
C LEU A 71 -23.61 9.05 13.59
N VAL A 72 -23.56 9.36 14.88
CA VAL A 72 -24.66 9.07 15.80
C VAL A 72 -25.93 9.82 15.38
N GLU A 73 -25.82 11.11 15.01
CA GLU A 73 -26.95 11.91 14.49
C GLU A 73 -27.50 11.35 13.17
N LEU A 74 -26.65 10.88 12.24
CA LEU A 74 -27.06 10.21 11.00
C LEU A 74 -27.83 8.92 11.26
N HIS A 75 -27.54 8.24 12.36
CA HIS A 75 -28.30 7.09 12.81
C HIS A 75 -29.48 7.45 13.72
N HIS A 76 -29.96 8.70 13.64
CA HIS A 76 -31.09 9.19 14.47
C HIS A 76 -30.87 9.02 15.98
N GLY A 77 -29.61 8.94 16.39
CA GLY A 77 -29.21 8.78 17.79
C GLY A 77 -28.80 10.07 18.45
N SER A 78 -28.32 9.97 19.69
CA SER A 78 -27.79 11.10 20.45
C SER A 78 -26.52 10.73 21.19
N ILE A 79 -25.62 11.72 21.38
CA ILE A 79 -24.39 11.56 22.16
C ILE A 79 -24.32 12.63 23.24
N THR A 80 -23.91 12.23 24.43
CA THR A 80 -23.74 13.12 25.59
C THR A 80 -22.39 12.88 26.26
N VAL A 81 -21.91 13.87 27.00
CA VAL A 81 -20.69 13.78 27.81
C VAL A 81 -20.98 14.29 29.20
N LYS A 82 -20.44 13.61 30.22
CA LYS A 82 -20.58 13.97 31.62
C LYS A 82 -19.28 13.77 32.36
N ASN A 83 -19.00 14.65 33.36
CA ASN A 83 -17.97 14.39 34.33
C ASN A 83 -18.54 13.46 35.42
N MET A 84 -17.77 12.44 35.75
CA MET A 84 -18.08 11.50 36.83
C MET A 84 -17.21 11.86 38.05
N HIS A 85 -17.83 11.93 39.21
CA HIS A 85 -17.17 12.22 40.49
C HIS A 85 -17.42 11.09 41.47
N ALA A 86 -16.41 10.70 42.23
CA ALA A 86 -16.57 9.74 43.32
C ALA A 86 -17.36 10.40 44.46
N VAL A 87 -18.28 9.65 45.02
CA VAL A 87 -19.17 10.13 46.14
C VAL A 87 -18.44 10.19 47.50
N SER A 88 -17.19 9.65 47.60
CA SER A 88 -16.40 9.70 48.85
C SER A 88 -14.91 9.94 48.54
N GLU A 89 -14.29 10.87 49.27
CA GLU A 89 -12.94 11.39 49.01
C GLU A 89 -11.79 10.61 49.68
N THR A 90 -12.02 9.45 50.28
CA THR A 90 -11.08 8.86 51.26
C THR A 90 -10.30 7.61 50.84
N SER A 91 -10.32 7.20 49.59
CA SER A 91 -9.49 6.04 49.16
C SER A 91 -8.83 6.25 47.80
N ALA A 92 -7.68 5.57 47.58
CA ALA A 92 -6.99 5.55 46.29
C ALA A 92 -7.89 5.06 45.14
N GLU A 93 -8.93 4.26 45.45
CA GLU A 93 -9.97 3.83 44.51
C GLU A 93 -10.93 4.98 44.11
N ALA A 94 -11.04 6.04 44.89
CA ALA A 94 -11.87 7.22 44.59
C ALA A 94 -11.31 7.99 43.40
N SER A 95 -9.98 8.10 43.26
CA SER A 95 -9.33 8.74 42.10
C SER A 95 -9.60 8.02 40.80
N LEU A 96 -9.76 6.68 40.81
CA LEU A 96 -10.08 5.86 39.65
C LEU A 96 -11.55 5.98 39.19
N ARG A 97 -12.41 6.60 40.01
CA ARG A 97 -13.83 6.85 39.70
C ARG A 97 -14.11 8.26 39.19
N ASN A 98 -13.11 9.17 39.30
CA ASN A 98 -13.19 10.49 38.72
C ASN A 98 -12.75 10.43 37.26
N GLY A 99 -13.52 11.01 36.36
CA GLY A 99 -13.20 10.97 34.95
C GLY A 99 -14.30 11.54 34.08
N VAL A 100 -14.29 11.15 32.83
CA VAL A 100 -15.25 11.59 31.81
C VAL A 100 -15.96 10.39 31.21
N GLU A 101 -17.27 10.48 31.12
CA GLU A 101 -18.09 9.46 30.47
C GLU A 101 -18.77 10.03 29.23
N PHE A 102 -18.57 9.38 28.10
CA PHE A 102 -19.29 9.62 26.86
C PHE A 102 -20.36 8.54 26.70
N THR A 103 -21.61 8.94 26.50
CA THR A 103 -22.73 8.02 26.28
C THR A 103 -23.37 8.34 24.95
N PHE A 104 -23.55 7.35 24.10
CA PHE A 104 -24.31 7.46 22.87
C PHE A 104 -25.43 6.44 22.82
N CYS A 105 -26.57 6.87 22.28
CA CYS A 105 -27.79 6.11 22.17
C CYS A 105 -28.17 5.99 20.69
N LEU A 106 -28.41 4.78 20.23
CA LEU A 106 -28.80 4.48 18.85
C LEU A 106 -30.16 3.75 18.84
N PRO A 107 -31.12 4.16 17.98
CA PRO A 107 -32.38 3.43 17.85
C PRO A 107 -32.16 2.06 17.23
N MET A 108 -32.79 1.03 17.80
CA MET A 108 -32.76 -0.34 17.29
C MET A 108 -33.93 -0.64 16.34
N ASP A 109 -34.88 0.27 16.24
CA ASP A 109 -36.07 0.09 15.40
C ASP A 109 -35.78 0.50 13.94
N ARG A 110 -35.83 -0.50 13.04
CA ARG A 110 -35.62 -0.25 11.60
C ARG A 110 -36.65 0.68 10.97
N SER A 111 -37.83 0.85 11.58
CA SER A 111 -38.88 1.71 11.05
C SER A 111 -38.53 3.20 11.08
N ILE A 112 -37.48 3.58 11.85
CA ILE A 112 -36.99 4.96 11.95
C ILE A 112 -36.14 5.35 10.72
N TYR A 113 -35.57 4.35 10.03
CA TYR A 113 -34.70 4.55 8.89
C TYR A 113 -35.47 4.54 7.57
N ASN A 114 -35.14 5.46 6.66
CA ASN A 114 -35.70 5.49 5.31
C ASN A 114 -35.14 4.34 4.45
N LYS A 115 -35.85 3.92 3.41
CA LYS A 115 -35.39 2.85 2.49
C LYS A 115 -34.01 3.10 1.87
N VAL A 116 -33.60 4.36 1.72
CA VAL A 116 -32.29 4.76 1.18
C VAL A 116 -31.16 4.63 2.23
N GLU A 117 -31.51 4.69 3.51
CA GLU A 117 -30.58 4.57 4.65
C GLU A 117 -30.32 3.12 5.03
N ILE A 118 -31.18 2.19 4.57
CA ILE A 118 -31.03 0.75 4.82
C ILE A 118 -30.31 0.14 3.63
N ALA A 119 -29.05 -0.23 3.79
CA ALA A 119 -28.34 -1.00 2.78
C ALA A 119 -29.03 -2.38 2.62
N GLU A 120 -29.39 -2.76 1.38
CA GLU A 120 -29.81 -4.12 1.09
C GLU A 120 -28.67 -5.07 1.47
N GLN A 121 -28.97 -6.00 2.40
CA GLN A 121 -28.00 -6.95 2.91
C GLN A 121 -27.48 -7.83 1.77
N GLU A 122 -26.25 -7.62 1.33
CA GLU A 122 -25.43 -8.76 0.96
C GLU A 122 -25.20 -9.60 2.22
N LYS A 123 -25.71 -10.84 2.21
CA LYS A 123 -25.56 -11.81 3.29
C LYS A 123 -24.08 -12.14 3.53
N ARG A 124 -23.39 -11.34 4.31
CA ARG A 124 -22.17 -11.72 5.02
C ARG A 124 -22.40 -11.46 6.50
N VAL A 125 -23.02 -12.43 7.15
CA VAL A 125 -23.01 -12.50 8.62
C VAL A 125 -21.55 -12.76 9.00
N MET A 126 -20.83 -11.71 9.38
CA MET A 126 -19.60 -11.85 10.16
C MET A 126 -20.01 -12.35 11.55
N GLN A 127 -19.90 -13.64 11.80
CA GLN A 127 -19.83 -14.16 13.15
C GLN A 127 -18.48 -13.74 13.70
N ILE A 128 -18.46 -12.68 14.52
CA ILE A 128 -17.33 -12.38 15.39
C ILE A 128 -17.42 -13.37 16.54
N PRO A 129 -16.46 -14.29 16.70
CA PRO A 129 -16.42 -15.12 17.90
C PRO A 129 -16.02 -14.22 19.09
N LEU A 130 -16.96 -13.89 19.95
CA LEU A 130 -16.68 -13.38 21.29
C LEU A 130 -16.18 -14.57 22.15
N SER A 131 -14.92 -14.90 22.04
CA SER A 131 -14.20 -15.67 23.05
C SER A 131 -12.79 -15.15 23.12
N ALA A 132 -12.56 -14.35 24.16
CA ALA A 132 -11.25 -14.01 24.61
C ALA A 132 -10.58 -15.28 25.15
N ASP A 133 -9.71 -15.88 24.36
CA ASP A 133 -8.56 -16.66 24.82
C ASP A 133 -7.54 -16.66 23.70
N CYS A 134 -6.52 -15.81 23.89
CA CYS A 134 -5.33 -15.78 23.06
C CYS A 134 -4.46 -17.02 23.37
N SER A 135 -4.86 -18.16 22.85
CA SER A 135 -3.98 -19.33 22.69
C SER A 135 -4.64 -20.29 21.71
N MET A 136 -4.54 -19.99 20.41
CA MET A 136 -4.73 -21.01 19.38
C MET A 136 -3.56 -20.91 18.41
N GLU A 137 -2.63 -21.86 18.60
CA GLU A 137 -1.78 -22.33 17.54
C GLU A 137 -2.66 -22.81 16.38
N ALA A 138 -2.82 -21.96 15.38
CA ALA A 138 -3.41 -22.36 14.12
C ALA A 138 -2.42 -23.33 13.44
N LYS A 139 -2.76 -24.60 13.42
CA LYS A 139 -2.11 -25.57 12.54
C LYS A 139 -2.24 -25.06 11.11
N PRO A 140 -1.15 -24.97 10.34
CA PRO A 140 -1.21 -24.57 8.95
C PRO A 140 -1.92 -25.68 8.16
N GLU A 141 -3.10 -25.39 7.64
CA GLU A 141 -3.61 -26.14 6.50
C GLU A 141 -2.64 -25.93 5.34
N GLU A 142 -2.00 -27.01 4.91
CA GLU A 142 -1.22 -27.09 3.68
C GLU A 142 -2.14 -26.87 2.47
N ASN A 143 -2.44 -25.61 2.18
CA ASN A 143 -3.03 -25.20 0.90
C ASN A 143 -1.99 -24.46 0.08
N LYS A 144 -1.72 -25.01 -1.11
CA LYS A 144 -0.91 -24.49 -2.20
C LYS A 144 -0.50 -23.03 -2.00
N LYS A 145 0.82 -22.78 -1.86
CA LYS A 145 1.44 -21.44 -1.92
C LYS A 145 1.09 -20.79 -3.28
N MET A 146 -0.09 -20.22 -3.41
CA MET A 146 -0.32 -19.17 -4.38
C MET A 146 0.53 -17.99 -3.91
N ASN A 147 1.42 -17.54 -4.79
CA ASN A 147 2.31 -16.41 -4.56
C ASN A 147 1.40 -15.15 -4.47
N ARG A 148 0.92 -14.84 -3.25
CA ARG A 148 0.07 -13.65 -3.01
C ARG A 148 0.96 -12.43 -3.14
N PRO A 149 0.50 -11.36 -3.80
CA PRO A 149 1.25 -10.11 -3.81
C PRO A 149 1.45 -9.60 -2.37
N LYS A 150 2.60 -8.98 -2.14
CA LYS A 150 3.02 -8.53 -0.82
C LYS A 150 2.86 -7.02 -0.67
N ILE A 151 2.16 -6.59 0.37
CA ILE A 151 1.96 -5.18 0.71
C ILE A 151 2.78 -4.86 1.96
N LEU A 152 3.64 -3.85 1.88
CA LEU A 152 4.31 -3.26 3.03
C LEU A 152 3.52 -2.05 3.53
N VAL A 153 3.11 -2.08 4.77
CA VAL A 153 2.45 -0.97 5.46
C VAL A 153 3.46 -0.30 6.38
N VAL A 154 3.61 1.01 6.27
CA VAL A 154 4.52 1.83 7.08
C VAL A 154 3.73 2.96 7.73
N ASP A 155 3.50 2.86 9.03
CA ASP A 155 2.73 3.84 9.80
C ASP A 155 3.18 3.74 11.27
N ASP A 156 3.55 4.85 11.90
CA ASP A 156 4.00 4.89 13.29
C ASP A 156 2.83 4.71 14.28
N ASP A 157 1.59 4.91 13.84
CA ASP A 157 0.40 4.54 14.59
C ASP A 157 0.09 3.04 14.41
N VAL A 158 0.39 2.26 15.46
CA VAL A 158 0.19 0.80 15.50
C VAL A 158 -1.26 0.41 15.19
N ASP A 159 -2.24 1.20 15.65
CA ASP A 159 -3.66 0.91 15.45
C ASP A 159 -4.03 1.09 13.96
N VAL A 160 -3.50 2.10 13.30
CA VAL A 160 -3.69 2.34 11.87
C VAL A 160 -3.00 1.26 11.05
N ALA A 161 -1.75 0.90 11.37
CA ALA A 161 -1.03 -0.18 10.70
C ALA A 161 -1.76 -1.52 10.82
N GLN A 162 -2.31 -1.86 12.00
CA GLN A 162 -3.10 -3.06 12.21
C GLN A 162 -4.44 -3.01 11.45
N TYR A 163 -5.09 -1.86 11.40
CA TYR A 163 -6.32 -1.67 10.63
C TYR A 163 -6.08 -1.89 9.13
N LEU A 164 -5.02 -1.33 8.57
CA LEU A 164 -4.62 -1.56 7.18
C LEU A 164 -4.29 -3.04 6.95
N HIS A 165 -3.56 -3.67 7.87
CA HIS A 165 -3.30 -5.11 7.81
C HIS A 165 -4.61 -5.90 7.73
N TYR A 166 -5.58 -5.62 8.59
CA TYR A 166 -6.89 -6.29 8.59
C TYR A 166 -7.64 -6.11 7.25
N ILE A 167 -7.59 -4.91 6.67
CA ILE A 167 -8.23 -4.63 5.37
C ILE A 167 -7.69 -5.54 4.26
N PHE A 168 -6.38 -5.79 4.23
CA PHE A 168 -5.70 -6.43 3.11
C PHE A 168 -5.32 -7.90 3.32
N ALA A 169 -5.26 -8.40 4.55
CA ALA A 169 -4.76 -9.76 4.88
C ALA A 169 -5.54 -10.91 4.22
N ALA A 170 -6.80 -10.69 3.82
CA ALA A 170 -7.59 -11.70 3.13
C ALA A 170 -7.04 -12.03 1.73
N ASP A 171 -6.53 -11.02 1.01
CA ASP A 171 -6.17 -11.11 -0.40
C ASP A 171 -4.65 -11.05 -0.63
N TYR A 172 -3.88 -10.48 0.31
CA TYR A 172 -2.46 -10.16 0.21
C TYR A 172 -1.65 -10.69 1.39
N GLU A 173 -0.34 -10.84 1.21
CA GLU A 173 0.61 -10.96 2.31
C GLU A 173 0.95 -9.56 2.80
N VAL A 174 0.60 -9.22 4.04
CA VAL A 174 0.78 -7.88 4.60
C VAL A 174 1.87 -7.89 5.65
N VAL A 175 2.85 -7.00 5.49
CA VAL A 175 3.95 -6.80 6.43
C VAL A 175 3.86 -5.38 6.99
N ASN A 176 3.87 -5.23 8.32
CA ASN A 176 3.83 -3.93 8.97
C ASN A 176 5.23 -3.50 9.42
N ARG A 177 5.54 -2.21 9.27
CA ARG A 177 6.70 -1.53 9.86
C ARG A 177 6.23 -0.21 10.47
N TYR A 178 6.87 0.19 11.55
CA TYR A 178 6.42 1.32 12.35
C TYR A 178 7.33 2.55 12.19
N SER A 179 8.29 2.49 11.29
CA SER A 179 9.08 3.63 10.84
C SER A 179 9.61 3.43 9.42
N ALA A 180 9.94 4.52 8.76
CA ALA A 180 10.55 4.51 7.44
C ALA A 180 11.93 3.82 7.45
N GLU A 181 12.72 4.03 8.51
CA GLU A 181 14.04 3.42 8.66
C GLU A 181 13.96 1.90 8.79
N GLU A 182 13.02 1.40 9.60
CA GLU A 182 12.74 -0.04 9.74
C GLU A 182 12.33 -0.63 8.39
N ALA A 183 11.44 0.05 7.68
CA ALA A 183 10.99 -0.36 6.35
C ALA A 183 12.17 -0.44 5.36
N LEU A 184 13.04 0.59 5.31
CA LEU A 184 14.21 0.62 4.43
C LEU A 184 15.20 -0.51 4.73
N ALA A 185 15.43 -0.82 6.00
CA ALA A 185 16.36 -1.88 6.42
C ALA A 185 15.91 -3.27 5.92
N ASP A 186 14.59 -3.49 5.85
CA ASP A 186 14.01 -4.78 5.54
C ASP A 186 13.57 -4.96 4.08
N LEU A 187 13.68 -3.93 3.24
CA LEU A 187 13.18 -3.96 1.85
C LEU A 187 13.76 -5.11 1.01
N GLU A 188 15.04 -5.41 1.17
CA GLU A 188 15.70 -6.52 0.43
C GLU A 188 15.16 -7.90 0.82
N GLU A 189 14.70 -8.06 2.06
CA GLU A 189 14.10 -9.30 2.57
C GLU A 189 12.61 -9.37 2.24
N VAL A 190 11.86 -8.29 2.51
CA VAL A 190 10.41 -8.21 2.32
C VAL A 190 10.04 -8.26 0.85
N LYS A 191 10.71 -7.49 -0.02
CA LYS A 191 10.43 -7.36 -1.46
C LYS A 191 8.94 -7.13 -1.74
N PRO A 192 8.37 -6.01 -1.30
CA PRO A 192 6.95 -5.76 -1.47
C PRO A 192 6.59 -5.43 -2.93
N ASP A 193 5.39 -5.81 -3.35
CA ASP A 193 4.82 -5.44 -4.64
C ASP A 193 4.18 -4.05 -4.61
N LEU A 194 3.83 -3.55 -3.41
CA LEU A 194 3.24 -2.23 -3.18
C LEU A 194 3.51 -1.77 -1.75
N ILE A 195 3.68 -0.47 -1.56
CA ILE A 195 3.88 0.16 -0.26
C ILE A 195 2.72 1.12 0.04
N LEU A 196 2.14 1.00 1.24
CA LEU A 196 1.24 1.98 1.85
C LEU A 196 2.01 2.68 2.96
N SER A 197 2.26 3.99 2.85
CA SER A 197 3.04 4.73 3.84
C SER A 197 2.27 5.91 4.39
N ASP A 198 2.27 6.10 5.71
CA ASP A 198 1.90 7.39 6.26
C ASP A 198 2.93 8.45 5.86
N ILE A 199 2.49 9.69 5.85
CA ILE A 199 3.36 10.84 5.56
C ILE A 199 3.98 11.37 6.83
N ILE A 200 3.20 11.45 7.90
CA ILE A 200 3.63 12.03 9.16
C ILE A 200 4.12 10.89 10.05
N MET A 201 5.42 10.68 10.03
CA MET A 201 6.11 9.71 10.87
C MET A 201 7.27 10.39 11.60
N ASP A 202 7.67 9.84 12.76
CA ASP A 202 8.85 10.30 13.47
C ASP A 202 10.12 10.11 12.62
N LYS A 203 11.09 11.02 12.73
CA LYS A 203 12.41 11.05 12.08
C LYS A 203 12.37 11.25 10.57
N MET A 204 11.91 10.26 9.78
CA MET A 204 11.81 10.30 8.34
C MET A 204 10.34 10.35 7.92
N SER A 205 9.95 11.37 7.19
CA SER A 205 8.60 11.50 6.64
C SER A 205 8.34 10.50 5.49
N GLY A 206 7.07 10.19 5.23
CA GLY A 206 6.69 9.37 4.08
C GLY A 206 7.09 9.95 2.73
N TYR A 207 7.27 11.26 2.64
CA TYR A 207 7.82 11.93 1.46
C TYR A 207 9.29 11.60 1.24
N GLU A 208 10.11 11.74 2.28
CA GLU A 208 11.54 11.42 2.23
C GLU A 208 11.73 9.94 1.96
N PHE A 209 10.94 9.09 2.61
CA PHE A 209 10.92 7.64 2.36
C PHE A 209 10.63 7.33 0.88
N CYS A 210 9.56 7.92 0.32
CA CYS A 210 9.22 7.75 -1.10
C CYS A 210 10.37 8.23 -2.01
N GLN A 211 10.98 9.37 -1.72
CA GLN A 211 12.10 9.90 -2.49
C GLN A 211 13.32 8.98 -2.46
N VAL A 212 13.67 8.44 -1.28
CA VAL A 212 14.76 7.45 -1.15
C VAL A 212 14.47 6.22 -2.01
N LEU A 213 13.25 5.67 -1.93
CA LEU A 213 12.83 4.52 -2.73
C LEU A 213 12.91 4.79 -4.24
N LYS A 214 12.42 5.95 -4.69
CA LYS A 214 12.38 6.29 -6.12
C LYS A 214 13.75 6.61 -6.70
N ASN A 215 14.72 6.99 -5.86
CA ASN A 215 16.10 7.20 -6.27
C ASN A 215 16.95 5.92 -6.18
N ASP A 216 16.50 4.88 -5.51
CA ASP A 216 17.21 3.60 -5.45
C ASP A 216 16.87 2.72 -6.65
N LEU A 217 17.89 2.28 -7.37
CA LEU A 217 17.73 1.43 -8.56
C LEU A 217 16.95 0.14 -8.26
N MET A 218 17.12 -0.44 -7.07
CA MET A 218 16.49 -1.72 -6.72
C MET A 218 15.00 -1.60 -6.43
N PHE A 219 14.57 -0.46 -5.87
CA PHE A 219 13.23 -0.29 -5.31
C PHE A 219 12.37 0.74 -6.06
N SER A 220 12.95 1.50 -7.00
CA SER A 220 12.25 2.56 -7.75
C SER A 220 10.97 2.11 -8.46
N HIS A 221 10.88 0.83 -8.86
CA HIS A 221 9.71 0.25 -9.52
C HIS A 221 8.52 0.02 -8.59
N ILE A 222 8.74 -0.04 -7.26
CA ILE A 222 7.67 -0.35 -6.32
C ILE A 222 6.70 0.84 -6.22
N PRO A 223 5.39 0.65 -6.47
CA PRO A 223 4.41 1.72 -6.31
C PRO A 223 4.24 2.08 -4.83
N VAL A 224 4.25 3.38 -4.54
CA VAL A 224 4.03 3.92 -3.19
C VAL A 224 2.73 4.71 -3.18
N ILE A 225 1.81 4.33 -2.31
CA ILE A 225 0.59 5.08 -2.01
C ILE A 225 0.81 5.78 -0.66
N LEU A 226 0.73 7.11 -0.66
CA LEU A 226 0.86 7.91 0.55
C LEU A 226 -0.50 8.10 1.22
N ILE A 227 -0.56 7.85 2.52
CA ILE A 227 -1.77 8.02 3.34
C ILE A 227 -1.51 9.17 4.32
N THR A 228 -2.46 10.10 4.49
CA THR A 228 -2.22 11.31 5.28
C THR A 228 -3.46 11.86 5.95
N ALA A 229 -3.27 12.51 7.09
CA ALA A 229 -4.29 13.35 7.71
C ALA A 229 -4.42 14.75 7.06
N MET A 230 -3.49 15.13 6.18
CA MET A 230 -3.45 16.46 5.58
C MET A 230 -4.29 16.52 4.29
N SER A 231 -5.12 17.55 4.17
CA SER A 231 -6.05 17.77 3.04
C SER A 231 -5.62 18.87 2.08
N LYS A 232 -4.45 19.51 2.30
CA LYS A 232 -4.01 20.63 1.46
C LYS A 232 -3.53 20.14 0.09
N MET A 233 -4.12 20.70 -0.95
CA MET A 233 -3.85 20.35 -2.34
C MET A 233 -2.38 20.59 -2.77
N SER A 234 -1.71 21.57 -2.17
CA SER A 234 -0.29 21.85 -2.43
C SER A 234 0.64 20.70 -2.02
N GLU A 235 0.35 20.06 -0.90
CA GLU A 235 1.14 18.94 -0.36
C GLU A 235 0.90 17.65 -1.17
N GLN A 236 -0.32 17.46 -1.68
CA GLN A 236 -0.63 16.35 -2.57
C GLN A 236 0.12 16.44 -3.90
N ILE A 237 0.24 17.66 -4.46
CA ILE A 237 1.02 17.90 -5.69
C ILE A 237 2.50 17.63 -5.45
N GLU A 238 3.03 17.97 -4.27
CA GLU A 238 4.42 17.71 -3.91
C GLU A 238 4.71 16.22 -3.82
N GLY A 239 3.85 15.43 -3.17
CA GLY A 239 3.99 13.98 -3.08
C GLY A 239 3.98 13.28 -4.45
N LEU A 240 3.12 13.72 -5.36
CA LEU A 240 3.09 13.19 -6.73
C LEU A 240 4.37 13.54 -7.51
N LYS A 241 4.94 14.73 -7.31
CA LYS A 241 6.24 15.11 -7.92
C LYS A 241 7.40 14.28 -7.39
N LEU A 242 7.32 13.77 -6.17
CA LEU A 242 8.32 12.89 -5.57
C LEU A 242 8.18 11.42 -6.00
N GLY A 243 7.22 11.11 -6.88
CA GLY A 243 7.06 9.79 -7.50
C GLY A 243 6.08 8.86 -6.77
N ALA A 244 5.28 9.34 -5.83
CA ALA A 244 4.14 8.59 -5.32
C ALA A 244 3.10 8.38 -6.42
N VAL A 245 2.52 7.18 -6.50
CA VAL A 245 1.53 6.85 -7.54
C VAL A 245 0.12 7.29 -7.17
N ALA A 246 -0.15 7.49 -5.89
CA ALA A 246 -1.42 7.98 -5.39
C ALA A 246 -1.32 8.57 -3.98
N TYR A 247 -2.35 9.31 -3.62
CA TYR A 247 -2.51 10.01 -2.36
C TYR A 247 -3.89 9.72 -1.78
N VAL A 248 -3.96 9.35 -0.51
CA VAL A 248 -5.21 9.03 0.17
C VAL A 248 -5.29 9.78 1.49
N THR A 249 -6.36 10.53 1.71
CA THR A 249 -6.55 11.30 2.95
C THR A 249 -7.24 10.47 4.03
N LYS A 250 -6.75 10.55 5.27
CA LYS A 250 -7.43 10.00 6.46
C LYS A 250 -8.55 10.98 6.89
N PRO A 251 -9.77 10.53 7.19
CA PRO A 251 -10.27 9.16 7.10
C PRO A 251 -10.55 8.73 5.65
N PHE A 252 -10.22 7.50 5.32
CA PHE A 252 -10.43 6.94 3.99
C PHE A 252 -11.52 5.85 3.98
N ASP A 253 -12.16 5.68 2.83
CA ASP A 253 -13.05 4.54 2.58
C ASP A 253 -12.22 3.28 2.26
N PRO A 254 -12.38 2.17 3.01
CA PRO A 254 -11.67 0.94 2.73
C PRO A 254 -11.91 0.38 1.33
N ALA A 255 -13.12 0.54 0.78
CA ALA A 255 -13.44 0.06 -0.56
C ALA A 255 -12.67 0.87 -1.63
N TYR A 256 -12.57 2.19 -1.45
CA TYR A 256 -11.76 3.05 -2.32
C TYR A 256 -10.29 2.67 -2.27
N LEU A 257 -9.71 2.49 -1.06
CA LEU A 257 -8.31 2.12 -0.90
C LEU A 257 -8.02 0.74 -1.51
N LYS A 258 -8.90 -0.25 -1.32
CA LYS A 258 -8.79 -1.56 -1.98
C LYS A 258 -8.80 -1.45 -3.50
N ALA A 259 -9.73 -0.70 -4.07
CA ALA A 259 -9.82 -0.49 -5.51
C ALA A 259 -8.54 0.16 -6.07
N LEU A 260 -7.97 1.13 -5.33
CA LEU A 260 -6.74 1.79 -5.71
C LEU A 260 -5.54 0.83 -5.71
N VAL A 261 -5.37 0.00 -4.67
CA VAL A 261 -4.32 -1.02 -4.59
C VAL A 261 -4.43 -2.02 -5.73
N VAL A 262 -5.64 -2.54 -6.00
CA VAL A 262 -5.89 -3.45 -7.13
C VAL A 262 -5.48 -2.80 -8.45
N SER A 263 -5.89 -1.56 -8.69
CA SER A 263 -5.57 -0.80 -9.90
C SER A 263 -4.06 -0.63 -10.08
N GLN A 264 -3.32 -0.29 -9.01
CA GLN A 264 -1.87 -0.11 -9.09
C GLN A 264 -1.13 -1.42 -9.37
N LEU A 265 -1.51 -2.52 -8.73
CA LEU A 265 -0.92 -3.83 -9.00
C LEU A 265 -1.21 -4.31 -10.43
N GLN A 266 -2.42 -4.07 -10.95
CA GLN A 266 -2.77 -4.37 -12.35
C GLN A 266 -1.98 -3.51 -13.34
N ASN A 267 -1.80 -2.22 -13.06
CA ASN A 267 -0.98 -1.32 -13.88
C ASN A 267 0.47 -1.83 -13.96
N MET A 268 1.05 -2.28 -12.84
CA MET A 268 2.39 -2.86 -12.82
C MET A 268 2.47 -4.16 -13.64
N GLN A 269 1.47 -5.03 -13.54
CA GLN A 269 1.42 -6.26 -14.36
C GLN A 269 1.34 -5.93 -15.85
N THR A 270 0.49 -4.99 -16.23
CA THR A 270 0.36 -4.54 -17.63
C THR A 270 1.65 -3.92 -18.14
N LEU A 271 2.35 -3.13 -17.31
CA LEU A 271 3.64 -2.54 -17.64
C LEU A 271 4.71 -3.62 -17.86
N ARG A 272 4.81 -4.59 -16.93
CA ARG A 272 5.72 -5.75 -17.06
C ARG A 272 5.47 -6.51 -18.38
N GLN A 273 4.21 -6.78 -18.70
CA GLN A 273 3.84 -7.47 -19.93
C GLN A 273 4.25 -6.65 -21.16
N ARG A 274 3.96 -5.37 -21.22
CA ARG A 274 4.33 -4.49 -22.34
C ARG A 274 5.83 -4.40 -22.54
N LEU A 275 6.60 -4.27 -21.47
CA LEU A 275 8.06 -4.24 -21.53
C LEU A 275 8.63 -5.60 -21.98
N GLY A 276 8.04 -6.71 -21.53
CA GLY A 276 8.43 -8.07 -21.93
C GLY A 276 8.08 -8.41 -23.39
N GLU A 277 7.04 -7.78 -23.95
CA GLU A 277 6.56 -8.00 -25.33
C GLU A 277 7.08 -6.95 -26.32
N SER A 278 7.81 -5.91 -25.88
CA SER A 278 8.28 -4.81 -26.73
C SER A 278 9.06 -5.37 -27.93
N THR A 279 8.46 -5.26 -29.10
CA THR A 279 9.00 -5.70 -30.39
C THR A 279 9.81 -4.61 -31.11
N GLU A 280 9.68 -3.37 -30.67
CA GLU A 280 10.33 -2.23 -31.33
C GLU A 280 11.76 -2.04 -30.82
N THR A 281 12.67 -2.16 -31.75
CA THR A 281 14.14 -2.16 -31.57
C THR A 281 14.74 -0.79 -31.26
N GLN A 282 13.96 0.25 -30.97
CA GLN A 282 14.56 1.60 -30.97
C GLN A 282 14.12 2.60 -29.92
N THR A 283 13.32 2.33 -28.98
CA THR A 283 13.02 3.22 -27.84
C THR A 283 11.75 2.74 -27.12
N LEU A 284 11.72 2.88 -25.81
CA LEU A 284 10.46 2.79 -25.05
C LEU A 284 9.43 3.68 -25.73
N SER A 285 8.26 3.12 -26.12
CA SER A 285 7.20 3.99 -26.63
C SER A 285 6.93 5.08 -25.58
N GLU A 286 6.76 6.33 -26.03
CA GLU A 286 6.55 7.49 -25.12
C GLU A 286 5.50 7.18 -24.04
N LYS A 287 4.42 6.45 -24.40
CA LYS A 287 3.36 6.05 -23.46
C LYS A 287 3.81 5.08 -22.36
N VAL A 288 4.84 4.28 -22.58
CA VAL A 288 5.40 3.36 -21.58
C VAL A 288 6.46 4.10 -20.74
N ALA A 289 7.24 4.97 -21.37
CA ALA A 289 8.24 5.80 -20.70
C ALA A 289 7.61 6.71 -19.61
N ASP A 290 6.43 7.26 -19.88
CA ASP A 290 5.71 8.14 -18.93
C ASP A 290 5.18 7.41 -17.68
N THR A 291 5.08 6.09 -17.72
CA THR A 291 4.60 5.29 -16.58
C THR A 291 5.73 4.77 -15.68
N LEU A 292 6.97 4.86 -16.14
CA LEU A 292 8.16 4.43 -15.38
C LEU A 292 8.68 5.54 -14.48
N SER A 293 9.29 5.16 -13.33
CA SER A 293 10.11 6.10 -12.58
C SER A 293 11.29 6.58 -13.43
N GLU A 294 11.86 7.75 -13.09
CA GLU A 294 13.02 8.27 -13.82
C GLU A 294 14.20 7.29 -13.80
N GLN A 295 14.43 6.62 -12.68
CA GLN A 295 15.48 5.61 -12.54
C GLN A 295 15.22 4.38 -13.39
N ASP A 296 13.97 3.89 -13.41
CA ASP A 296 13.58 2.73 -14.22
C ASP A 296 13.68 3.02 -15.71
N ARG A 297 13.30 4.23 -16.12
CA ARG A 297 13.45 4.68 -17.49
C ARG A 297 14.91 4.73 -17.91
N LYS A 298 15.77 5.37 -17.11
CA LYS A 298 17.22 5.43 -17.38
C LYS A 298 17.82 4.02 -17.49
N PHE A 299 17.44 3.12 -16.57
CA PHE A 299 17.92 1.74 -16.60
C PHE A 299 17.49 1.02 -17.88
N MET A 300 16.22 1.13 -18.27
CA MET A 300 15.71 0.47 -19.49
C MET A 300 16.29 1.06 -20.76
N ASP A 301 16.44 2.38 -20.84
CA ASP A 301 17.05 3.05 -21.98
C ASP A 301 18.51 2.61 -22.18
N GLU A 302 19.30 2.58 -21.11
CA GLU A 302 20.67 2.09 -21.11
C GLU A 302 20.72 0.61 -21.49
N LEU A 303 19.85 -0.22 -20.92
CA LEU A 303 19.76 -1.63 -21.24
C LEU A 303 19.49 -1.87 -22.74
N TYR A 304 18.51 -1.16 -23.32
CA TYR A 304 18.20 -1.29 -24.75
C TYR A 304 19.35 -0.82 -25.65
N GLN A 305 20.03 0.30 -25.32
CA GLN A 305 21.19 0.79 -26.05
C GLN A 305 22.33 -0.24 -26.03
N LEU A 306 22.63 -0.82 -24.88
CA LEU A 306 23.66 -1.84 -24.74
C LEU A 306 23.27 -3.14 -25.45
N MET A 307 22.00 -3.53 -25.38
CA MET A 307 21.50 -4.71 -26.12
C MET A 307 21.65 -4.53 -27.63
N GLU A 308 21.37 -3.35 -28.16
CA GLU A 308 21.55 -3.08 -29.58
C GLU A 308 23.03 -3.11 -29.97
N LYS A 309 23.92 -2.49 -29.18
CA LYS A 309 25.38 -2.49 -29.39
C LYS A 309 25.91 -3.93 -29.42
N HIS A 310 25.69 -4.69 -28.36
CA HIS A 310 26.23 -6.05 -28.23
C HIS A 310 25.54 -7.08 -29.13
N SER A 311 24.32 -6.81 -29.56
CA SER A 311 23.69 -7.62 -30.59
C SER A 311 24.38 -7.51 -31.94
N LYS A 312 24.91 -6.33 -32.30
CA LYS A 312 25.72 -6.12 -33.49
C LYS A 312 27.09 -6.82 -33.39
N GLU A 313 27.65 -6.84 -32.21
CA GLU A 313 28.94 -7.48 -31.88
C GLU A 313 28.80 -9.00 -31.61
N GLN A 314 27.57 -9.53 -31.61
CA GLN A 314 27.25 -10.94 -31.31
C GLN A 314 27.59 -11.38 -29.90
N ASP A 315 27.86 -10.46 -29.00
CA ASP A 315 28.24 -10.70 -27.58
C ASP A 315 27.14 -10.25 -26.61
N LEU A 316 25.87 -10.47 -26.95
CA LEU A 316 24.76 -10.18 -26.06
C LEU A 316 24.64 -11.26 -24.98
N SER A 317 25.22 -11.03 -23.82
CA SER A 317 25.19 -11.92 -22.67
C SER A 317 24.86 -11.15 -21.37
N VAL A 318 24.33 -11.84 -20.36
CA VAL A 318 24.07 -11.24 -19.04
C VAL A 318 25.36 -10.75 -18.41
N SER A 319 26.47 -11.48 -18.60
CA SER A 319 27.77 -11.12 -18.05
C SER A 319 28.29 -9.81 -18.64
N THR A 320 28.14 -9.63 -19.95
CA THR A 320 28.55 -8.41 -20.67
C THR A 320 27.72 -7.21 -20.21
N MET A 321 26.38 -7.37 -20.12
CA MET A 321 25.48 -6.33 -19.62
C MET A 321 25.84 -5.90 -18.21
N CYS A 322 26.06 -6.83 -17.29
CA CYS A 322 26.43 -6.51 -15.92
C CYS A 322 27.74 -5.71 -15.80
N LYS A 323 28.73 -6.04 -16.68
CA LYS A 323 30.00 -5.31 -16.71
C LYS A 323 29.83 -3.87 -17.22
N ASP A 324 29.11 -3.70 -18.31
CA ASP A 324 28.94 -2.38 -18.95
C ASP A 324 28.06 -1.46 -18.08
N MET A 325 27.03 -1.98 -17.46
CA MET A 325 26.16 -1.22 -16.55
C MET A 325 26.73 -1.07 -15.13
N LEU A 326 27.87 -1.66 -14.83
CA LEU A 326 28.54 -1.64 -13.51
C LEU A 326 27.62 -2.14 -12.37
N ILE A 327 26.78 -3.13 -12.65
CA ILE A 327 25.80 -3.68 -11.72
C ILE A 327 26.14 -5.15 -11.44
N SER A 328 25.98 -5.59 -10.19
CA SER A 328 26.15 -7.01 -9.84
C SER A 328 25.10 -7.89 -10.54
N PRO A 329 25.45 -9.15 -10.89
CA PRO A 329 24.52 -10.07 -11.54
C PRO A 329 23.22 -10.29 -10.76
N ALA A 330 23.28 -10.31 -9.43
CA ALA A 330 22.09 -10.46 -8.59
C ALA A 330 21.14 -9.28 -8.72
N LYS A 331 21.65 -8.05 -8.62
CA LYS A 331 20.87 -6.81 -8.79
C LYS A 331 20.31 -6.70 -10.21
N PHE A 332 21.13 -7.01 -11.22
CA PHE A 332 20.68 -6.98 -12.61
C PHE A 332 19.54 -7.97 -12.88
N ASN A 333 19.70 -9.23 -12.45
CA ASN A 333 18.66 -10.26 -12.60
C ASN A 333 17.35 -9.85 -11.90
N TYR A 334 17.45 -9.32 -10.68
CA TYR A 334 16.29 -8.84 -9.94
C TYR A 334 15.59 -7.70 -10.69
N LYS A 335 16.35 -6.65 -11.05
CA LYS A 335 15.78 -5.46 -11.70
C LYS A 335 15.11 -5.76 -13.03
N VAL A 336 15.77 -6.52 -13.91
CA VAL A 336 15.17 -6.92 -15.20
C VAL A 336 13.90 -7.72 -14.97
N LYS A 337 13.92 -8.68 -14.03
CA LYS A 337 12.74 -9.50 -13.72
C LYS A 337 11.58 -8.66 -13.19
N GLU A 338 11.84 -7.70 -12.31
CA GLU A 338 10.79 -6.84 -11.75
C GLU A 338 10.18 -5.89 -12.79
N LEU A 339 10.97 -5.39 -13.73
CA LEU A 339 10.46 -4.49 -14.77
C LEU A 339 9.79 -5.23 -15.94
N THR A 340 10.32 -6.39 -16.35
CA THR A 340 9.85 -7.10 -17.58
C THR A 340 9.01 -8.34 -17.30
N GLY A 341 8.96 -8.79 -16.04
CA GLY A 341 8.34 -10.06 -15.65
C GLY A 341 9.15 -11.30 -16.05
N GLU A 342 10.31 -11.13 -16.69
CA GLU A 342 11.10 -12.22 -17.26
C GLU A 342 12.55 -12.21 -16.76
N THR A 343 13.19 -13.39 -16.81
CA THR A 343 14.63 -13.45 -16.55
C THR A 343 15.40 -12.77 -17.68
N PRO A 344 16.58 -12.16 -17.41
CA PRO A 344 17.39 -11.51 -18.46
C PRO A 344 17.69 -12.41 -19.66
N GLY A 345 17.98 -13.69 -19.41
CA GLY A 345 18.23 -14.64 -20.50
C GLY A 345 17.01 -14.86 -21.42
N THR A 346 15.80 -14.89 -20.84
CA THR A 346 14.56 -14.99 -21.62
C THR A 346 14.30 -13.69 -22.36
N PHE A 347 14.46 -12.55 -21.70
CA PHE A 347 14.27 -11.22 -22.28
C PHE A 347 15.23 -10.99 -23.46
N PHE A 348 16.52 -11.30 -23.32
CA PHE A 348 17.51 -11.19 -24.42
C PHE A 348 17.19 -12.14 -25.58
N ARG A 349 16.73 -13.37 -25.29
CA ARG A 349 16.31 -14.30 -26.34
C ARG A 349 15.16 -13.75 -27.15
N LYS A 350 14.13 -13.20 -26.48
CA LYS A 350 13.00 -12.54 -27.16
C LYS A 350 13.44 -11.38 -28.04
N TYR A 351 14.32 -10.52 -27.50
CA TYR A 351 14.89 -9.41 -28.25
C TYR A 351 15.59 -9.89 -29.53
N LYS A 352 16.46 -10.90 -29.43
CA LYS A 352 17.15 -11.51 -30.59
C LYS A 352 16.17 -12.05 -31.59
N LEU A 353 15.12 -12.74 -31.18
CA LEU A 353 14.11 -13.31 -32.07
C LEU A 353 13.24 -12.22 -32.73
N ASN A 354 12.88 -11.17 -32.01
CA ASN A 354 12.15 -10.04 -32.59
C ASN A 354 12.98 -9.31 -33.65
N ARG A 355 14.27 -9.09 -33.38
CA ARG A 355 15.19 -8.57 -34.41
C ARG A 355 15.32 -9.46 -35.61
N ALA A 356 15.40 -10.78 -35.41
CA ALA A 356 15.39 -11.74 -36.51
C ALA A 356 14.11 -11.67 -37.36
N ALA A 357 12.95 -11.48 -36.73
CA ALA A 357 11.68 -11.33 -37.45
C ALA A 357 11.66 -10.09 -38.36
N VAL A 358 12.29 -8.98 -37.92
CA VAL A 358 12.45 -7.80 -38.80
C VAL A 358 13.34 -8.12 -40.01
N LEU A 359 14.50 -8.75 -39.78
CA LEU A 359 15.42 -9.12 -40.86
C LEU A 359 14.82 -10.11 -41.83
N LEU A 360 13.99 -11.06 -41.35
CA LEU A 360 13.25 -11.99 -42.23
C LEU A 360 12.26 -11.24 -43.12
N ARG A 361 11.53 -10.27 -42.62
CA ARG A 361 10.58 -9.45 -43.42
C ARG A 361 11.28 -8.61 -44.49
N GLU A 362 12.52 -8.18 -44.23
CA GLU A 362 13.31 -7.45 -45.23
C GLU A 362 13.73 -8.32 -46.40
N GLY A 363 13.76 -9.64 -46.24
CA GLY A 363 14.02 -10.62 -47.32
C GLY A 363 15.41 -10.57 -47.95
N LYS A 364 16.38 -9.85 -47.31
CA LYS A 364 17.72 -9.65 -47.90
C LYS A 364 18.73 -10.73 -47.52
N LEU A 365 18.44 -11.52 -46.46
CA LEU A 365 19.36 -12.46 -45.85
C LEU A 365 18.68 -13.84 -45.76
N ASN A 366 19.48 -14.90 -45.85
CA ASN A 366 18.96 -16.23 -45.60
C ASN A 366 18.86 -16.56 -44.11
N VAL A 367 18.08 -17.62 -43.79
CA VAL A 367 17.80 -18.01 -42.38
C VAL A 367 19.09 -18.27 -41.57
N SER A 368 20.13 -18.85 -42.21
CA SER A 368 21.39 -19.14 -41.54
C SER A 368 22.18 -17.86 -41.22
N GLU A 369 22.20 -16.91 -42.15
CA GLU A 369 22.82 -15.61 -41.98
C GLU A 369 22.14 -14.81 -40.84
N ILE A 370 20.80 -14.83 -40.81
CA ILE A 370 20.02 -14.16 -39.75
C ILE A 370 20.29 -14.82 -38.40
N ALA A 371 20.39 -16.16 -38.34
CA ALA A 371 20.73 -16.83 -37.09
C ALA A 371 22.09 -16.36 -36.52
N VAL A 372 23.11 -16.25 -37.40
CA VAL A 372 24.45 -15.76 -36.99
C VAL A 372 24.39 -14.29 -36.59
N LEU A 373 23.77 -13.42 -37.40
CA LEU A 373 23.67 -11.99 -37.12
C LEU A 373 22.91 -11.68 -35.81
N THR A 374 21.99 -12.53 -35.40
CA THR A 374 21.22 -12.37 -34.17
C THR A 374 21.83 -13.12 -32.99
N GLY A 375 23.05 -13.66 -33.15
CA GLY A 375 23.85 -14.28 -32.09
C GLY A 375 23.32 -15.64 -31.61
N PHE A 376 22.74 -16.45 -32.51
CA PHE A 376 22.43 -17.83 -32.25
C PHE A 376 23.60 -18.72 -32.68
N SER A 377 23.91 -19.71 -31.85
CA SER A 377 25.03 -20.64 -32.11
C SER A 377 24.83 -21.51 -33.35
N THR A 378 23.59 -21.86 -33.70
CA THR A 378 23.23 -22.68 -34.87
C THR A 378 21.89 -22.25 -35.45
N ALA A 379 21.70 -22.40 -36.76
CA ALA A 379 20.44 -22.17 -37.44
C ALA A 379 19.31 -23.11 -36.95
N ALA A 380 19.66 -24.33 -36.54
CA ALA A 380 18.69 -25.29 -36.00
C ALA A 380 18.13 -24.79 -34.65
N HIS A 381 19.00 -24.33 -33.74
CA HIS A 381 18.60 -23.78 -32.45
C HIS A 381 17.78 -22.50 -32.60
N PHE A 382 18.16 -21.64 -33.56
CA PHE A 382 17.38 -20.46 -33.94
C PHE A 382 15.98 -20.83 -34.42
N SER A 383 15.85 -21.79 -35.39
CA SER A 383 14.57 -22.17 -35.96
C SER A 383 13.60 -22.75 -34.91
N VAL A 384 14.10 -23.55 -33.97
CA VAL A 384 13.29 -24.09 -32.88
C VAL A 384 12.80 -22.98 -31.96
N ALA A 385 13.71 -22.06 -31.58
CA ALA A 385 13.37 -20.94 -30.70
C ALA A 385 12.37 -19.98 -31.40
N PHE A 386 12.56 -19.70 -32.68
CA PHE A 386 11.70 -18.83 -33.49
C PHE A 386 10.29 -19.42 -33.62
N LYS A 387 10.20 -20.70 -34.00
CA LYS A 387 8.90 -21.40 -34.09
C LYS A 387 8.16 -21.42 -32.75
N LYS A 388 8.88 -21.57 -31.63
CA LYS A 388 8.29 -21.54 -30.30
C LYS A 388 7.69 -20.16 -29.95
N GLN A 389 8.30 -19.07 -30.43
CA GLN A 389 7.85 -17.70 -30.13
C GLN A 389 6.76 -17.21 -31.10
N PHE A 390 6.91 -17.48 -32.38
CA PHE A 390 6.03 -16.94 -33.45
C PHE A 390 5.02 -17.96 -33.99
N GLY A 391 5.09 -19.21 -33.58
CA GLY A 391 4.17 -20.27 -34.02
C GLY A 391 4.52 -20.87 -35.39
N VAL A 392 5.33 -20.20 -36.22
CA VAL A 392 5.74 -20.59 -37.56
C VAL A 392 7.26 -20.66 -37.68
N SER A 393 7.78 -21.43 -38.65
CA SER A 393 9.22 -21.50 -38.89
C SER A 393 9.75 -20.20 -39.52
N PRO A 394 11.07 -19.88 -39.37
CA PRO A 394 11.67 -18.71 -40.03
C PRO A 394 11.45 -18.65 -41.53
N SER A 395 11.48 -19.82 -42.22
CA SER A 395 11.26 -19.91 -43.67
C SER A 395 9.81 -19.70 -44.09
N GLU A 396 8.84 -19.93 -43.18
CA GLU A 396 7.41 -19.66 -43.43
C GLU A 396 7.04 -18.21 -43.06
N TYR A 397 7.89 -17.54 -42.29
CA TYR A 397 7.68 -16.17 -41.83
C TYR A 397 8.23 -15.12 -42.82
N GLN A 398 9.15 -15.54 -43.68
CA GLN A 398 9.76 -14.76 -44.76
C GLN A 398 8.77 -14.60 -45.93
#